data_ab443faab5605879efc3c08a00960832
#
_entry.id   ab443faab5605879efc3c08a00960832
#
_cell.length_a   1.000
_cell.length_b   1.000
_cell.length_c   1.000
_cell.angle_alpha   90.00
_cell.angle_beta   90.00
_cell.angle_gamma   90.00
#
_symmetry.space_group_name_H-M   'P 1'
#
loop_
_entity.id
_entity.type
_entity.pdbx_description
1 polymer ?
#
loop_
_entity_poly.entity_id
_entity_poly.type
_entity_poly.pdbx_seq_one_letter_code
_entity_poly.pdbx_strand_id
1 'polypeptide(L)'
;MEHRPTRTESAKLEPSYATELLQRQEALQAEAHTVLADLDLMALLACAGQPVLVGSAALGLMTWRDIDVEVYCNRWSADHAFETMRPLASHARVKKLRYSNESGPLRSAGLPDGYYWGVRYYTEAGDEWKIDVWFLPDDTPRPGMALTHAIPEQLTPERRLAILWIKDVWHRLPAYRHRVLSVDIYDAVLEHGVRTPAEFDAYLAARGKPARELQ
;
A
#
# COMPACT_ATOMS: atom_id res chain seq x y z
N MET A 1 -39.45 -4.28 -10.38
CA MET A 1 -38.28 -3.37 -10.21
C MET A 1 -37.04 -4.19 -10.42
N GLU A 2 -36.45 -4.15 -11.61
CA GLU A 2 -35.21 -4.88 -11.90
C GLU A 2 -34.07 -4.26 -11.10
N HIS A 3 -33.47 -5.03 -10.24
CA HIS A 3 -32.29 -4.65 -9.48
C HIS A 3 -31.13 -4.48 -10.48
N ARG A 4 -30.75 -3.24 -10.80
CA ARG A 4 -29.58 -2.97 -11.63
C ARG A 4 -28.36 -3.37 -10.79
N PRO A 5 -27.53 -4.35 -11.24
CA PRO A 5 -26.37 -4.77 -10.48
C PRO A 5 -25.48 -3.56 -10.18
N THR A 6 -25.00 -3.47 -8.96
CA THR A 6 -24.04 -2.42 -8.59
C THR A 6 -22.76 -2.59 -9.42
N ARG A 7 -22.00 -1.49 -9.66
CA ARG A 7 -20.73 -1.52 -10.42
C ARG A 7 -19.73 -2.58 -9.90
N THR A 8 -19.93 -3.04 -8.69
CA THR A 8 -19.11 -4.05 -8.00
C THR A 8 -19.54 -5.50 -8.26
N GLU A 9 -20.75 -5.72 -8.80
CA GLU A 9 -21.34 -7.05 -9.03
C GLU A 9 -21.29 -7.48 -10.52
N SER A 10 -20.86 -6.59 -11.40
CA SER A 10 -20.77 -6.87 -12.83
C SER A 10 -19.73 -7.97 -13.12
N ALA A 11 -20.10 -8.96 -13.93
CA ALA A 11 -19.16 -10.00 -14.40
C ALA A 11 -18.10 -9.43 -15.38
N LYS A 12 -18.30 -8.22 -15.89
CA LYS A 12 -17.39 -7.52 -16.80
C LYS A 12 -17.18 -6.09 -16.34
N LEU A 13 -15.93 -5.64 -16.44
CA LEU A 13 -15.56 -4.25 -16.17
C LEU A 13 -16.06 -3.35 -17.32
N GLU A 14 -16.91 -2.40 -16.98
CA GLU A 14 -17.38 -1.40 -17.95
C GLU A 14 -16.24 -0.50 -18.43
N PRO A 15 -16.13 -0.19 -19.74
CA PRO A 15 -15.02 0.62 -20.27
C PRO A 15 -14.89 2.01 -19.61
N SER A 16 -15.99 2.64 -19.27
CA SER A 16 -15.99 3.93 -18.56
C SER A 16 -15.39 3.81 -17.17
N TYR A 17 -15.69 2.72 -16.45
CA TYR A 17 -15.15 2.47 -15.12
C TYR A 17 -13.68 2.05 -15.18
N ALA A 18 -13.27 1.30 -16.20
CA ALA A 18 -11.87 1.02 -16.46
C ALA A 18 -11.04 2.31 -16.61
N THR A 19 -11.55 3.25 -17.41
CA THR A 19 -10.93 4.56 -17.61
C THR A 19 -10.85 5.35 -16.30
N GLU A 20 -11.92 5.37 -15.51
CA GLU A 20 -11.96 6.02 -14.19
C GLU A 20 -10.91 5.45 -13.22
N LEU A 21 -10.75 4.11 -13.17
CA LEU A 21 -9.74 3.45 -12.33
C LEU A 21 -8.32 3.87 -12.69
N LEU A 22 -8.00 3.90 -13.98
CA LEU A 22 -6.69 4.30 -14.47
C LEU A 22 -6.40 5.77 -14.19
N GLN A 23 -7.33 6.66 -14.51
CA GLN A 23 -7.19 8.11 -14.24
C GLN A 23 -7.03 8.39 -12.74
N ARG A 24 -7.80 7.72 -11.89
CA ARG A 24 -7.67 7.86 -10.44
C ARG A 24 -6.32 7.37 -9.93
N GLN A 25 -5.82 6.25 -10.46
CA GLN A 25 -4.49 5.77 -10.11
C GLN A 25 -3.39 6.77 -10.52
N GLU A 26 -3.47 7.34 -11.73
CA GLU A 26 -2.51 8.34 -12.21
C GLU A 26 -2.55 9.60 -11.34
N ALA A 27 -3.74 10.09 -10.98
CA ALA A 27 -3.89 11.24 -10.10
C ALA A 27 -3.31 10.98 -8.70
N LEU A 28 -3.58 9.81 -8.09
CA LEU A 28 -3.01 9.42 -6.80
C LEU A 28 -1.49 9.31 -6.86
N GLN A 29 -0.95 8.79 -7.97
CA GLN A 29 0.50 8.69 -8.17
C GLN A 29 1.18 10.06 -8.23
N ALA A 30 0.59 11.00 -8.97
CA ALA A 30 1.10 12.37 -9.08
C ALA A 30 1.02 13.08 -7.72
N GLU A 31 -0.10 12.91 -6.99
CA GLU A 31 -0.27 13.47 -5.66
C GLU A 31 0.73 12.86 -4.65
N ALA A 32 0.99 11.54 -4.71
CA ALA A 32 1.99 10.88 -3.87
C ALA A 32 3.39 11.48 -4.07
N HIS A 33 3.80 11.73 -5.32
CA HIS A 33 5.07 12.40 -5.61
C HIS A 33 5.12 13.81 -5.02
N THR A 34 4.01 14.56 -5.08
CA THR A 34 3.93 15.90 -4.47
C THR A 34 4.09 15.83 -2.95
N VAL A 35 3.43 14.85 -2.29
CA VAL A 35 3.55 14.64 -0.83
C VAL A 35 4.97 14.27 -0.42
N LEU A 36 5.61 13.36 -1.16
CA LEU A 36 7.01 12.97 -0.92
C LEU A 36 7.96 14.16 -1.06
N ALA A 37 7.74 15.01 -2.06
CA ALA A 37 8.54 16.20 -2.31
C ALA A 37 8.31 17.31 -1.25
N ASP A 38 7.04 17.56 -0.85
CA ASP A 38 6.71 18.56 0.17
C ASP A 38 7.32 18.23 1.54
N LEU A 39 7.44 16.94 1.86
CA LEU A 39 8.08 16.46 3.08
C LEU A 39 9.62 16.31 2.96
N ASP A 40 10.17 16.43 1.75
CA ASP A 40 11.54 15.99 1.43
C ASP A 40 11.85 14.59 2.01
N LEU A 41 10.83 13.73 1.98
CA LEU A 41 10.80 12.52 2.81
C LEU A 41 11.97 11.58 2.49
N MET A 42 12.25 11.34 1.20
CA MET A 42 13.29 10.39 0.82
C MET A 42 14.69 10.88 1.22
N ALA A 43 14.97 12.20 1.09
CA ALA A 43 16.22 12.78 1.54
C ALA A 43 16.34 12.78 3.06
N LEU A 44 15.25 13.08 3.78
CA LEU A 44 15.20 12.99 5.23
C LEU A 44 15.52 11.58 5.71
N LEU A 45 14.90 10.57 5.14
CA LEU A 45 15.08 9.16 5.52
C LEU A 45 16.48 8.63 5.12
N ALA A 46 17.09 9.18 4.08
CA ALA A 46 18.45 8.83 3.66
C ALA A 46 19.52 9.17 4.74
N CYS A 47 19.21 10.04 5.70
CA CYS A 47 20.08 10.29 6.85
C CYS A 47 20.21 9.06 7.77
N ALA A 48 19.21 8.17 7.79
CA ALA A 48 19.22 6.97 8.63
C ALA A 48 19.73 5.71 7.94
N GLY A 49 19.60 5.64 6.61
CA GLY A 49 19.96 4.45 5.84
C GLY A 49 19.56 4.56 4.39
N GLN A 50 19.25 3.44 3.77
CA GLN A 50 18.77 3.37 2.39
C GLN A 50 17.23 3.36 2.36
N PRO A 51 16.56 4.48 2.02
CA PRO A 51 15.13 4.50 1.88
C PRO A 51 14.70 3.89 0.53
N VAL A 52 13.68 3.06 0.57
CA VAL A 52 13.09 2.42 -0.61
C VAL A 52 11.58 2.63 -0.58
N LEU A 53 11.05 3.28 -1.61
CA LEU A 53 9.60 3.34 -1.82
C LEU A 53 9.12 1.93 -2.21
N VAL A 54 8.11 1.43 -1.52
CA VAL A 54 7.54 0.10 -1.75
C VAL A 54 6.01 0.16 -1.90
N GLY A 55 5.38 -0.98 -2.02
CA GLY A 55 3.92 -1.06 -2.06
C GLY A 55 3.28 -0.45 -3.30
N SER A 56 2.03 -0.03 -3.17
CA SER A 56 1.22 0.41 -4.31
C SER A 56 1.71 1.69 -4.97
N ALA A 57 2.35 2.58 -4.21
CA ALA A 57 2.94 3.82 -4.73
C ALA A 57 4.14 3.54 -5.63
N ALA A 58 5.00 2.58 -5.28
CA ALA A 58 6.12 2.18 -6.12
C ALA A 58 5.69 1.43 -7.39
N LEU A 59 4.60 0.67 -7.31
CA LEU A 59 4.12 -0.21 -8.39
C LEU A 59 3.16 0.47 -9.38
N GLY A 60 2.70 1.70 -9.11
CA GLY A 60 1.64 2.34 -9.90
C GLY A 60 0.31 1.57 -9.80
N LEU A 61 -0.04 1.09 -8.60
CA LEU A 61 -1.23 0.28 -8.31
C LEU A 61 -2.07 0.88 -7.18
N MET A 62 -2.08 2.22 -7.08
CA MET A 62 -2.78 2.95 -6.03
C MET A 62 -4.29 3.01 -6.28
N THR A 63 -5.07 2.81 -5.22
CA THR A 63 -6.53 2.99 -5.20
C THR A 63 -6.98 3.89 -4.05
N TRP A 64 -6.09 4.22 -3.12
CA TRP A 64 -6.27 5.18 -2.03
C TRP A 64 -4.92 5.85 -1.69
N ARG A 65 -4.97 6.88 -0.85
CA ARG A 65 -3.83 7.71 -0.39
C ARG A 65 -3.00 6.99 0.67
N ASP A 66 -2.02 6.19 0.23
CA ASP A 66 -1.16 5.35 1.07
C ASP A 66 0.25 5.27 0.46
N ILE A 67 1.26 5.62 1.23
CA ILE A 67 2.67 5.57 0.83
C ILE A 67 3.39 4.66 1.83
N ASP A 68 4.14 3.70 1.33
CA ASP A 68 4.94 2.80 2.14
C ASP A 68 6.43 2.99 1.81
N VAL A 69 7.26 3.20 2.83
CA VAL A 69 8.71 3.33 2.70
C VAL A 69 9.40 2.40 3.69
N GLU A 70 10.37 1.64 3.20
CA GLU A 70 11.29 0.85 4.01
C GLU A 70 12.65 1.54 4.03
N VAL A 71 13.25 1.69 5.22
CA VAL A 71 14.58 2.31 5.42
C VAL A 71 15.50 1.25 5.99
N TYR A 72 16.49 0.83 5.23
CA TYR A 72 17.46 -0.18 5.64
C TYR A 72 18.66 0.48 6.29
N CYS A 73 18.85 0.25 7.60
CA CYS A 73 19.75 1.01 8.47
C CYS A 73 20.98 0.21 8.89
N ASN A 74 22.19 0.71 8.59
CA ASN A 74 23.42 0.16 9.13
C ASN A 74 23.57 0.43 10.64
N ARG A 75 23.06 1.59 11.10
CA ARG A 75 22.97 1.95 12.52
C ARG A 75 21.51 1.90 12.94
N TRP A 76 21.02 0.71 13.17
CA TRP A 76 19.65 0.49 13.54
C TRP A 76 19.43 0.69 15.04
N SER A 77 18.74 1.76 15.42
CA SER A 77 18.34 2.05 16.80
C SER A 77 17.07 2.91 16.83
N ALA A 78 16.33 2.80 17.93
CA ALA A 78 15.12 3.63 18.14
C ALA A 78 15.47 5.12 18.16
N ASP A 79 16.54 5.51 18.86
CA ASP A 79 16.97 6.91 18.96
C ASP A 79 17.25 7.51 17.59
N HIS A 80 17.96 6.76 16.72
CA HIS A 80 18.25 7.21 15.37
C HIS A 80 16.98 7.37 14.52
N ALA A 81 16.00 6.46 14.66
CA ALA A 81 14.71 6.58 14.02
C ALA A 81 13.94 7.81 14.52
N PHE A 82 13.96 8.09 15.84
CA PHE A 82 13.33 9.29 16.40
C PHE A 82 13.99 10.58 15.93
N GLU A 83 15.32 10.65 15.91
CA GLU A 83 16.06 11.82 15.40
C GLU A 83 15.71 12.10 13.94
N THR A 84 15.66 11.07 13.10
CA THR A 84 15.32 11.16 11.69
C THR A 84 13.88 11.64 11.49
N MET A 85 12.92 11.12 12.25
CA MET A 85 11.50 11.47 12.09
C MET A 85 11.09 12.79 12.77
N ARG A 86 11.91 13.31 13.68
CA ARG A 86 11.62 14.54 14.46
C ARG A 86 11.24 15.75 13.61
N PRO A 87 11.89 16.06 12.47
CA PRO A 87 11.52 17.20 11.66
C PRO A 87 10.08 17.18 11.17
N LEU A 88 9.51 16.00 10.94
CA LEU A 88 8.12 15.86 10.51
C LEU A 88 7.12 16.33 11.57
N ALA A 89 7.49 16.28 12.86
CA ALA A 89 6.61 16.75 13.94
C ALA A 89 6.32 18.26 13.87
N SER A 90 7.19 19.03 13.25
CA SER A 90 7.03 20.47 13.07
C SER A 90 6.48 20.85 11.70
N HIS A 91 6.27 19.90 10.80
CA HIS A 91 5.75 20.17 9.48
C HIS A 91 4.27 20.57 9.53
N ALA A 92 3.90 21.69 8.90
CA ALA A 92 2.56 22.29 9.03
C ALA A 92 1.41 21.34 8.62
N ARG A 93 1.66 20.45 7.64
CA ARG A 93 0.69 19.50 7.10
C ARG A 93 0.71 18.13 7.77
N VAL A 94 1.68 17.85 8.66
CA VAL A 94 1.71 16.62 9.46
C VAL A 94 0.92 16.84 10.74
N LYS A 95 -0.14 16.06 10.97
CA LYS A 95 -1.04 16.20 12.12
C LYS A 95 -0.93 15.09 13.15
N LYS A 96 -0.40 13.91 12.72
CA LYS A 96 -0.18 12.78 13.62
C LYS A 96 1.11 12.05 13.24
N LEU A 97 1.87 11.71 14.27
CA LEU A 97 2.94 10.73 14.21
C LEU A 97 2.62 9.63 15.21
N ARG A 98 2.67 8.40 14.74
CA ARG A 98 2.52 7.21 15.58
C ARG A 98 3.81 6.40 15.49
N TYR A 99 4.36 6.05 16.64
CA TYR A 99 5.50 5.15 16.74
C TYR A 99 5.07 3.80 17.31
N SER A 100 5.62 2.71 16.78
CA SER A 100 5.58 1.38 17.40
C SER A 100 6.97 0.77 17.35
N ASN A 101 7.41 0.25 18.48
CA ASN A 101 8.60 -0.56 18.56
C ASN A 101 8.21 -2.03 18.32
N GLU A 102 8.47 -2.51 17.13
CA GLU A 102 8.22 -3.90 16.72
C GLU A 102 9.55 -4.69 16.71
N SER A 103 10.52 -4.31 17.57
CA SER A 103 11.78 -5.02 17.69
C SER A 103 11.76 -6.09 18.79
N GLY A 104 12.50 -7.17 18.54
CA GLY A 104 12.72 -8.23 19.54
C GLY A 104 11.51 -9.14 19.77
N PRO A 105 11.48 -9.84 20.93
CA PRO A 105 10.54 -10.95 21.16
C PRO A 105 9.08 -10.50 21.40
N LEU A 106 8.85 -9.23 21.70
CA LEU A 106 7.50 -8.68 21.98
C LEU A 106 6.84 -8.05 20.75
N ARG A 107 7.46 -8.17 19.56
CA ARG A 107 6.89 -7.65 18.33
C ARG A 107 5.55 -8.33 18.00
N SER A 108 4.69 -7.59 17.32
CA SER A 108 3.42 -8.11 16.83
C SER A 108 3.62 -9.23 15.79
N ALA A 109 2.84 -10.29 15.89
CA ALA A 109 2.95 -11.42 14.97
C ALA A 109 2.73 -10.98 13.51
N GLY A 110 3.61 -11.40 12.62
CA GLY A 110 3.53 -11.11 11.18
C GLY A 110 4.11 -9.75 10.78
N LEU A 111 4.56 -8.91 11.73
CA LEU A 111 5.28 -7.68 11.41
C LEU A 111 6.80 -7.93 11.31
N PRO A 112 7.52 -7.12 10.53
CA PRO A 112 8.98 -7.18 10.49
C PRO A 112 9.60 -6.78 11.83
N ASP A 113 10.84 -7.20 12.07
CA ASP A 113 11.64 -6.73 13.21
C ASP A 113 12.13 -5.31 12.90
N GLY A 114 11.53 -4.30 13.52
CA GLY A 114 11.80 -2.93 13.13
C GLY A 114 11.14 -1.86 13.98
N TYR A 115 11.35 -0.61 13.59
CA TYR A 115 10.68 0.54 14.17
C TYR A 115 9.69 1.12 13.15
N TYR A 116 8.42 1.08 13.47
CA TYR A 116 7.36 1.56 12.61
C TYR A 116 6.96 3.00 12.97
N TRP A 117 6.76 3.81 11.92
CA TRP A 117 6.19 5.14 12.01
C TRP A 117 5.02 5.29 11.05
N GLY A 118 3.86 5.66 11.60
CA GLY A 118 2.69 6.04 10.81
C GLY A 118 2.53 7.56 10.83
N VAL A 119 2.60 8.19 9.67
CA VAL A 119 2.45 9.64 9.48
C VAL A 119 1.09 9.93 8.87
N ARG A 120 0.39 10.95 9.40
CA ARG A 120 -0.81 11.51 8.78
C ARG A 120 -0.48 12.90 8.26
N TYR A 121 -0.43 13.00 6.95
CA TYR A 121 -0.21 14.25 6.22
C TYR A 121 -1.52 14.71 5.57
N TYR A 122 -1.77 16.02 5.54
CA TYR A 122 -2.96 16.60 4.94
C TYR A 122 -2.59 17.54 3.81
N THR A 123 -3.21 17.37 2.64
CA THR A 123 -3.07 18.28 1.50
C THR A 123 -3.71 19.63 1.80
N GLU A 124 -3.51 20.62 0.92
CA GLU A 124 -4.21 21.92 1.02
C GLU A 124 -5.72 21.78 0.91
N ALA A 125 -6.19 20.80 0.15
CA ALA A 125 -7.60 20.48 0.02
C ALA A 125 -8.18 19.76 1.27
N GLY A 126 -7.33 19.37 2.23
CA GLY A 126 -7.74 18.67 3.44
C GLY A 126 -7.79 17.14 3.29
N ASP A 127 -7.32 16.60 2.19
CA ASP A 127 -7.23 15.15 1.99
C ASP A 127 -6.13 14.53 2.84
N GLU A 128 -6.46 13.45 3.55
CA GLU A 128 -5.50 12.73 4.40
C GLU A 128 -4.69 11.72 3.58
N TRP A 129 -3.37 11.79 3.73
CA TRP A 129 -2.42 10.77 3.31
C TRP A 129 -1.92 9.98 4.51
N LYS A 130 -1.94 8.67 4.38
CA LYS A 130 -1.25 7.75 5.28
C LYS A 130 0.12 7.45 4.69
N ILE A 131 1.17 7.62 5.52
CA ILE A 131 2.54 7.26 5.15
C ILE A 131 3.05 6.33 6.22
N ASP A 132 3.45 5.13 5.81
CA ASP A 132 4.04 4.11 6.67
C ASP A 132 5.54 4.05 6.41
N VAL A 133 6.34 4.27 7.45
CA VAL A 133 7.80 4.21 7.37
C VAL A 133 8.30 3.12 8.33
N TRP A 134 9.05 2.18 7.79
CA TRP A 134 9.72 1.13 8.55
C TRP A 134 11.22 1.35 8.57
N PHE A 135 11.82 1.43 9.76
CA PHE A 135 13.26 1.39 9.94
C PHE A 135 13.65 -0.04 10.25
N LEU A 136 14.38 -0.68 9.36
CA LEU A 136 14.75 -2.08 9.38
C LEU A 136 16.27 -2.25 9.46
N PRO A 137 16.78 -3.29 10.11
CA PRO A 137 18.20 -3.65 10.01
C PRO A 137 18.60 -3.88 8.54
N ASP A 138 19.83 -3.53 8.15
CA ASP A 138 20.29 -3.65 6.76
C ASP A 138 20.37 -5.11 6.27
N ASP A 139 20.52 -6.06 7.18
CA ASP A 139 20.53 -7.50 6.93
C ASP A 139 19.13 -8.15 6.89
N THR A 140 18.07 -7.36 7.09
CA THR A 140 16.69 -7.85 7.02
C THR A 140 16.34 -8.29 5.60
N PRO A 141 15.63 -9.43 5.42
CA PRO A 141 15.04 -9.78 4.14
C PRO A 141 14.18 -8.62 3.60
N ARG A 142 14.31 -8.32 2.31
CA ARG A 142 13.70 -7.16 1.65
C ARG A 142 12.48 -7.56 0.78
N PRO A 143 11.38 -8.09 1.37
CA PRO A 143 10.26 -8.60 0.58
C PRO A 143 9.54 -7.48 -0.18
N GLY A 144 9.40 -6.28 0.40
CA GLY A 144 8.80 -5.13 -0.28
C GLY A 144 9.60 -4.71 -1.50
N MET A 145 10.93 -4.65 -1.39
CA MET A 145 11.80 -4.35 -2.51
C MET A 145 11.79 -5.46 -3.57
N ALA A 146 11.79 -6.74 -3.17
CA ALA A 146 11.71 -7.86 -4.09
C ALA A 146 10.43 -7.82 -4.92
N LEU A 147 9.27 -7.53 -4.31
CA LEU A 147 8.00 -7.35 -5.01
C LEU A 147 8.04 -6.12 -5.94
N THR A 148 8.65 -5.03 -5.50
CA THR A 148 8.79 -3.80 -6.29
C THR A 148 9.61 -4.04 -7.56
N HIS A 149 10.54 -4.97 -7.56
CA HIS A 149 11.30 -5.37 -8.75
C HIS A 149 10.59 -6.43 -9.61
N ALA A 150 9.98 -7.44 -9.00
CA ALA A 150 9.39 -8.57 -9.71
C ALA A 150 8.05 -8.27 -10.40
N ILE A 151 7.20 -7.45 -9.77
CA ILE A 151 5.85 -7.18 -10.27
C ILE A 151 5.83 -6.39 -11.58
N PRO A 152 6.62 -5.31 -11.78
CA PRO A 152 6.61 -4.53 -13.01
C PRO A 152 6.90 -5.35 -14.27
N GLU A 153 7.77 -6.35 -14.17
CA GLU A 153 8.13 -7.24 -15.31
C GLU A 153 6.93 -8.08 -15.78
N GLN A 154 5.98 -8.37 -14.88
CA GLN A 154 4.80 -9.17 -15.13
C GLN A 154 3.54 -8.33 -15.40
N LEU A 155 3.61 -7.01 -15.21
CA LEU A 155 2.45 -6.13 -15.19
C LEU A 155 2.04 -5.69 -16.60
N THR A 156 1.18 -6.47 -17.26
CA THR A 156 0.52 -6.03 -18.50
C THR A 156 -0.61 -5.03 -18.20
N PRO A 157 -1.09 -4.24 -19.19
CA PRO A 157 -2.23 -3.35 -19.03
C PRO A 157 -3.47 -4.06 -18.46
N GLU A 158 -3.76 -5.28 -18.91
CA GLU A 158 -4.90 -6.09 -18.47
C GLU A 158 -4.74 -6.53 -17.00
N ARG A 159 -3.54 -6.97 -16.62
CA ARG A 159 -3.22 -7.36 -15.24
C ARG A 159 -3.27 -6.16 -14.30
N ARG A 160 -2.73 -5.01 -14.72
CA ARG A 160 -2.84 -3.74 -13.98
C ARG A 160 -4.29 -3.39 -13.70
N LEU A 161 -5.12 -3.41 -14.73
CA LEU A 161 -6.54 -3.08 -14.63
C LEU A 161 -7.30 -4.05 -13.71
N ALA A 162 -7.03 -5.35 -13.82
CA ALA A 162 -7.61 -6.36 -12.92
C ALA A 162 -7.22 -6.10 -11.45
N ILE A 163 -5.96 -5.81 -11.17
CA ILE A 163 -5.50 -5.48 -9.82
C ILE A 163 -6.22 -4.23 -9.29
N LEU A 164 -6.29 -3.15 -10.09
CA LEU A 164 -6.94 -1.92 -9.68
C LEU A 164 -8.43 -2.13 -9.41
N TRP A 165 -9.12 -2.90 -10.26
CA TRP A 165 -10.53 -3.21 -10.06
C TRP A 165 -10.78 -4.02 -8.79
N ILE A 166 -10.03 -5.10 -8.58
CA ILE A 166 -10.15 -5.95 -7.38
C ILE A 166 -9.82 -5.13 -6.13
N LYS A 167 -8.76 -4.31 -6.16
CA LYS A 167 -8.39 -3.43 -5.05
C LYS A 167 -9.47 -2.39 -4.75
N ASP A 168 -10.09 -1.79 -5.79
CA ASP A 168 -11.14 -0.79 -5.59
C ASP A 168 -12.39 -1.35 -4.90
N VAL A 169 -12.72 -2.59 -5.19
CA VAL A 169 -13.82 -3.31 -4.52
C VAL A 169 -13.42 -3.67 -3.09
N TRP A 170 -12.22 -4.24 -2.90
CA TRP A 170 -11.82 -4.86 -1.64
C TRP A 170 -11.34 -3.87 -0.58
N HIS A 171 -10.70 -2.75 -0.95
CA HIS A 171 -10.11 -1.84 0.04
C HIS A 171 -11.11 -1.21 1.01
N ARG A 172 -12.40 -1.20 0.66
CA ARG A 172 -13.50 -0.67 1.47
C ARG A 172 -14.06 -1.70 2.47
N LEU A 173 -13.65 -2.96 2.35
CA LEU A 173 -14.18 -4.05 3.16
C LEU A 173 -13.41 -4.19 4.48
N PRO A 174 -14.10 -4.52 5.61
CA PRO A 174 -13.44 -4.67 6.91
C PRO A 174 -12.36 -5.75 6.95
N ALA A 175 -12.48 -6.79 6.13
CA ALA A 175 -11.49 -7.86 6.05
C ALA A 175 -10.16 -7.42 5.41
N TYR A 176 -10.17 -6.35 4.63
CA TYR A 176 -8.99 -5.84 3.96
C TYR A 176 -7.99 -5.23 4.96
N ARG A 177 -6.68 -5.41 4.73
CA ARG A 177 -5.56 -5.06 5.62
C ARG A 177 -5.45 -5.88 6.91
N HIS A 178 -6.42 -6.77 7.20
CA HIS A 178 -6.38 -7.64 8.37
C HIS A 178 -6.26 -9.11 7.99
N ARG A 179 -7.10 -9.59 7.09
CA ARG A 179 -7.16 -10.98 6.66
C ARG A 179 -6.89 -11.17 5.16
N VAL A 180 -7.12 -10.11 4.38
CA VAL A 180 -6.84 -10.03 2.95
C VAL A 180 -5.93 -8.83 2.70
N LEU A 181 -4.81 -9.05 2.03
CA LEU A 181 -3.79 -8.05 1.79
C LEU A 181 -3.63 -7.76 0.30
N SER A 182 -2.99 -6.65 -0.06
CA SER A 182 -2.65 -6.34 -1.46
C SER A 182 -1.86 -7.47 -2.14
N VAL A 183 -0.97 -8.11 -1.39
CA VAL A 183 -0.16 -9.23 -1.92
C VAL A 183 -1.01 -10.43 -2.33
N ASP A 184 -2.15 -10.68 -1.67
CA ASP A 184 -3.08 -11.74 -2.09
C ASP A 184 -3.70 -11.42 -3.46
N ILE A 185 -3.96 -10.14 -3.75
CA ILE A 185 -4.48 -9.69 -5.04
C ILE A 185 -3.40 -9.82 -6.12
N TYR A 186 -2.16 -9.45 -5.79
CA TYR A 186 -1.04 -9.58 -6.72
C TYR A 186 -0.79 -11.03 -7.08
N ASP A 187 -0.71 -11.94 -6.09
CA ASP A 187 -0.56 -13.37 -6.32
C ASP A 187 -1.71 -13.94 -7.17
N ALA A 188 -2.97 -13.61 -6.82
CA ALA A 188 -4.14 -14.07 -7.56
C ALA A 188 -4.10 -13.66 -9.04
N VAL A 189 -3.75 -12.41 -9.34
CA VAL A 189 -3.76 -11.88 -10.71
C VAL A 189 -2.54 -12.34 -11.51
N LEU A 190 -1.35 -12.30 -10.92
CA LEU A 190 -0.10 -12.55 -11.61
C LEU A 190 0.19 -14.03 -11.80
N GLU A 191 -0.06 -14.85 -10.75
CA GLU A 191 0.29 -16.29 -10.75
C GLU A 191 -0.92 -17.20 -11.06
N HIS A 192 -2.15 -16.76 -10.69
CA HIS A 192 -3.35 -17.59 -10.82
C HIS A 192 -4.34 -17.10 -11.89
N GLY A 193 -3.99 -16.04 -12.62
CA GLY A 193 -4.79 -15.58 -13.75
C GLY A 193 -6.14 -14.95 -13.42
N VAL A 194 -6.39 -14.62 -12.15
CA VAL A 194 -7.62 -13.94 -11.70
C VAL A 194 -7.76 -12.58 -12.39
N ARG A 195 -8.98 -12.24 -12.83
CA ARG A 195 -9.25 -11.00 -13.56
C ARG A 195 -10.40 -10.18 -13.02
N THR A 196 -11.24 -10.77 -12.19
CA THR A 196 -12.45 -10.13 -11.66
C THR A 196 -12.54 -10.24 -10.14
N PRO A 197 -13.28 -9.34 -9.45
CA PRO A 197 -13.54 -9.47 -8.02
C PRO A 197 -14.22 -10.79 -7.64
N ALA A 198 -15.11 -11.32 -8.48
CA ALA A 198 -15.78 -12.60 -8.22
C ALA A 198 -14.81 -13.79 -8.30
N GLU A 199 -13.91 -13.80 -9.27
CA GLU A 199 -12.84 -14.80 -9.34
C GLU A 199 -11.89 -14.70 -8.14
N PHE A 200 -11.63 -13.47 -7.66
CA PHE A 200 -10.82 -13.26 -6.47
C PHE A 200 -11.51 -13.78 -5.20
N ASP A 201 -12.83 -13.64 -5.07
CA ASP A 201 -13.59 -14.25 -3.98
C ASP A 201 -13.45 -15.77 -3.97
N ALA A 202 -13.57 -16.41 -5.16
CA ALA A 202 -13.37 -17.85 -5.31
C ALA A 202 -11.92 -18.28 -4.97
N TYR A 203 -10.92 -17.48 -5.40
CA TYR A 203 -9.51 -17.68 -5.07
C TYR A 203 -9.28 -17.65 -3.55
N LEU A 204 -9.86 -16.69 -2.84
CA LEU A 204 -9.75 -16.55 -1.38
C LEU A 204 -10.44 -17.73 -0.66
N ALA A 205 -11.65 -18.08 -1.08
CA ALA A 205 -12.39 -19.20 -0.51
C ALA A 205 -11.62 -20.53 -0.61
N ALA A 206 -10.99 -20.80 -1.75
CA ALA A 206 -10.14 -21.97 -1.95
C ALA A 206 -8.92 -22.02 -1.01
N ARG A 207 -8.54 -20.88 -0.41
CA ARG A 207 -7.43 -20.73 0.56
C ARG A 207 -7.88 -20.56 2.00
N GLY A 208 -9.17 -20.74 2.28
CA GLY A 208 -9.76 -20.58 3.62
C GLY A 208 -9.70 -19.13 4.13
N LYS A 209 -9.54 -18.14 3.23
CA LYS A 209 -9.64 -16.72 3.53
C LYS A 209 -11.07 -16.22 3.36
N PRO A 210 -11.49 -15.15 4.06
CA PRO A 210 -12.83 -14.60 3.90
C PRO A 210 -13.04 -14.09 2.48
N ALA A 211 -14.08 -14.54 1.81
CA ALA A 211 -14.63 -13.95 0.61
C ALA A 211 -15.59 -12.80 0.97
N ARG A 212 -15.99 -12.01 -0.02
CA ARG A 212 -17.07 -11.03 0.18
C ARG A 212 -18.38 -11.75 0.48
N GLU A 213 -19.14 -11.25 1.45
CA GLU A 213 -20.55 -11.60 1.55
C GLU A 213 -21.28 -10.82 0.47
N LEU A 214 -21.82 -11.53 -0.53
CA LEU A 214 -22.71 -10.94 -1.52
C LEU A 214 -24.02 -10.62 -0.78
N GLN A 215 -24.29 -9.33 -0.55
CA GLN A 215 -25.55 -8.84 0.00
C GLN A 215 -26.64 -8.81 -1.06
#